data_1a5bf2ed0bd61869219827d42037338f
#
_entry.id   1a5bf2ed0bd61869219827d42037338f
#
_cell.length_a   1.000
_cell.length_b   1.000
_cell.length_c   1.000
_cell.angle_alpha   90.00
_cell.angle_beta   90.00
_cell.angle_gamma   90.00
#
_symmetry.space_group_name_H-M   'P 1'
#
loop_
_entity.id
_entity.type
_entity.pdbx_description
1 polymer ?
#
loop_
_entity_poly.entity_id
_entity_poly.type
_entity_poly.pdbx_seq_one_letter_code
_entity_poly.pdbx_strand_id
1 'polypeptide(L)'
;FEKDKAAIQEKEAELKKLKDELEKQRPLLKEDAMKEKELAYQKKFRDYQIIVKDSNEELQAKDQDLSKKMIPEILKLVQSIGEKEKYSMIIDTSQIPLAYYSKENDLTKRVIDEFNKTYKPKK
;
A
#
# COMPACT_ATOMS: atom_id res chain seq x y z
N PHE A 1 8.01 -5.20 4.06
CA PHE A 1 7.44 -3.84 3.83
C PHE A 1 8.30 -2.74 4.45
N GLU A 2 8.60 -2.84 5.75
CA GLU A 2 9.43 -1.84 6.46
C GLU A 2 10.85 -1.72 5.85
N LYS A 3 11.45 -2.84 5.49
CA LYS A 3 12.78 -2.85 4.84
C LYS A 3 12.73 -2.19 3.46
N ASP A 4 11.70 -2.46 2.68
CA ASP A 4 11.53 -1.88 1.36
C ASP A 4 11.30 -0.37 1.44
N LYS A 5 10.51 0.05 2.41
CA LYS A 5 10.25 1.47 2.68
C LYS A 5 11.53 2.20 3.06
N ALA A 6 12.33 1.61 3.96
CA ALA A 6 13.61 2.17 4.37
C ALA A 6 14.58 2.28 3.20
N ALA A 7 14.67 1.24 2.36
CA ALA A 7 15.52 1.24 1.17
C ALA A 7 15.10 2.32 0.17
N ILE A 8 13.80 2.50 -0.05
CA ILE A 8 13.26 3.53 -0.94
C ILE A 8 13.60 4.93 -0.40
N GLN A 9 13.40 5.16 0.90
CA GLN A 9 13.72 6.45 1.53
C GLN A 9 15.21 6.77 1.45
N GLU A 10 16.08 5.79 1.62
CA GLU A 10 17.52 5.95 1.49
C GLU A 10 17.90 6.36 0.07
N LYS A 11 17.31 5.73 -0.94
CA LYS A 11 17.54 6.06 -2.34
C LYS A 11 17.00 7.44 -2.70
N GLU A 12 15.88 7.84 -2.16
CA GLU A 12 15.33 9.19 -2.35
C GLU A 12 16.29 10.24 -1.78
N ALA A 13 16.81 10.01 -0.58
CA ALA A 13 17.76 10.91 0.05
C ALA A 13 19.06 11.00 -0.75
N GLU A 14 19.57 9.88 -1.25
CA GLU A 14 20.75 9.83 -2.11
C GLU A 14 20.55 10.60 -3.42
N LEU A 15 19.40 10.43 -4.07
CA LEU A 15 19.07 11.15 -5.31
C LEU A 15 18.97 12.64 -5.09
N LYS A 16 18.35 13.06 -4.00
CA LYS A 16 18.26 14.48 -3.64
C LYS A 16 19.63 15.09 -3.43
N LYS A 17 20.49 14.39 -2.72
CA LYS A 17 21.87 14.82 -2.48
C LYS A 17 22.65 14.96 -3.78
N LEU A 18 22.52 13.99 -4.68
CA LEU A 18 23.19 14.03 -5.98
C LEU A 18 22.68 15.19 -6.84
N LYS A 19 21.39 15.44 -6.82
CA LYS A 19 20.78 16.55 -7.55
C LYS A 19 21.32 17.89 -7.03
N ASP A 20 21.36 18.07 -5.72
CA ASP A 20 21.88 19.27 -5.10
C ASP A 20 23.38 19.48 -5.44
N GLU A 21 24.17 18.41 -5.42
CA GLU A 21 25.59 18.45 -5.81
C GLU A 21 25.74 18.83 -7.28
N LEU A 22 24.93 18.30 -8.18
CA LEU A 22 24.94 18.64 -9.60
C LEU A 22 24.65 20.13 -9.82
N GLU A 23 23.65 20.67 -9.14
CA GLU A 23 23.29 22.08 -9.25
C GLU A 23 24.41 22.98 -8.75
N LYS A 24 25.06 22.61 -7.65
CA LYS A 24 26.19 23.36 -7.10
C LYS A 24 27.41 23.29 -8.00
N GLN A 25 27.70 22.18 -8.64
CA GLN A 25 28.85 21.94 -9.46
C GLN A 25 28.70 22.40 -10.91
N ARG A 26 27.48 22.64 -11.36
CA ARG A 26 27.17 23.02 -12.75
C ARG A 26 28.05 24.18 -13.25
N PRO A 27 28.25 25.29 -12.51
CA PRO A 27 29.09 26.38 -13.01
C PRO A 27 30.59 26.10 -12.90
N LEU A 28 31.01 25.03 -12.22
CA LEU A 28 32.39 24.70 -11.94
C LEU A 28 32.96 23.59 -12.82
N LEU A 29 32.09 22.79 -13.46
CA LEU A 29 32.50 21.63 -14.23
C LEU A 29 32.48 21.88 -15.72
N LYS A 30 33.44 21.24 -16.41
CA LYS A 30 33.45 21.19 -17.88
C LYS A 30 32.26 20.39 -18.36
N GLU A 31 31.83 20.68 -19.59
CA GLU A 31 30.65 20.08 -20.20
C GLU A 31 30.68 18.54 -20.18
N ASP A 32 31.82 17.92 -20.50
CA ASP A 32 31.97 16.47 -20.52
C ASP A 32 31.79 15.83 -19.14
N ALA A 33 32.42 16.44 -18.11
CA ALA A 33 32.30 15.98 -16.74
C ALA A 33 30.86 16.13 -16.23
N MET A 34 30.18 17.19 -16.64
CA MET A 34 28.78 17.42 -16.27
C MET A 34 27.87 16.37 -16.90
N LYS A 35 28.08 16.04 -18.18
CA LYS A 35 27.32 14.98 -18.87
C LYS A 35 27.48 13.63 -18.18
N GLU A 36 28.69 13.26 -17.77
CA GLU A 36 28.94 12.02 -17.04
C GLU A 36 28.15 11.97 -15.74
N LYS A 37 28.13 13.05 -14.99
CA LYS A 37 27.40 13.13 -13.72
C LYS A 37 25.89 13.10 -13.93
N GLU A 38 25.39 13.77 -14.96
CA GLU A 38 23.97 13.71 -15.31
C GLU A 38 23.55 12.30 -15.72
N LEU A 39 24.36 11.60 -16.50
CA LEU A 39 24.10 10.21 -16.89
C LEU A 39 24.08 9.29 -15.66
N ALA A 40 25.02 9.47 -14.73
CA ALA A 40 25.06 8.69 -13.50
C ALA A 40 23.81 8.95 -12.65
N TYR A 41 23.38 10.20 -12.55
CA TYR A 41 22.13 10.56 -11.87
C TYR A 41 20.90 9.91 -12.53
N GLN A 42 20.79 10.01 -13.85
CA GLN A 42 19.69 9.42 -14.60
C GLN A 42 19.62 7.91 -14.39
N LYS A 43 20.76 7.23 -14.37
CA LYS A 43 20.83 5.80 -14.11
C LYS A 43 20.31 5.46 -12.72
N LYS A 44 20.76 6.19 -11.70
CA LYS A 44 20.29 5.99 -10.32
C LYS A 44 18.82 6.30 -10.17
N PHE A 45 18.34 7.33 -10.85
CA PHE A 45 16.93 7.67 -10.84
C PHE A 45 16.08 6.56 -11.47
N ARG A 46 16.55 5.99 -12.57
CA ARG A 46 15.88 4.85 -13.24
C ARG A 46 15.84 3.63 -12.33
N ASP A 47 16.94 3.31 -11.67
CA ASP A 47 17.02 2.21 -10.71
C ASP A 47 16.04 2.42 -9.55
N TYR A 48 15.93 3.65 -9.07
CA TYR A 48 14.95 4.03 -8.05
C TYR A 48 13.51 3.79 -8.52
N GLN A 49 13.19 4.24 -9.74
CA GLN A 49 11.85 4.03 -10.31
C GLN A 49 11.49 2.54 -10.40
N ILE A 50 12.44 1.71 -10.79
CA ILE A 50 12.25 0.26 -10.89
C ILE A 50 11.95 -0.33 -9.50
N ILE A 51 12.72 0.06 -8.49
CA ILE A 51 12.52 -0.43 -7.12
C ILE A 51 11.16 -0.01 -6.57
N VAL A 52 10.74 1.22 -6.79
CA VAL A 52 9.42 1.70 -6.37
C VAL A 52 8.32 0.92 -7.06
N LYS A 53 8.44 0.72 -8.37
CA LYS A 53 7.47 -0.05 -9.15
C LYS A 53 7.36 -1.48 -8.64
N ASP A 54 8.50 -2.17 -8.49
CA ASP A 54 8.54 -3.56 -8.02
C ASP A 54 7.96 -3.69 -6.61
N SER A 55 8.28 -2.75 -5.72
CA SER A 55 7.75 -2.72 -4.36
C SER A 55 6.23 -2.54 -4.35
N ASN A 56 5.71 -1.65 -5.18
CA ASN A 56 4.27 -1.42 -5.30
C ASN A 56 3.55 -2.65 -5.87
N GLU A 57 4.12 -3.29 -6.89
CA GLU A 57 3.56 -4.52 -7.48
C GLU A 57 3.53 -5.66 -6.47
N GLU A 58 4.61 -5.83 -5.71
CA GLU A 58 4.69 -6.83 -4.65
C GLU A 58 3.67 -6.58 -3.54
N LEU A 59 3.54 -5.33 -3.12
CA LEU A 59 2.56 -4.93 -2.10
C LEU A 59 1.14 -5.20 -2.58
N GLN A 60 0.84 -4.85 -3.83
CA GLN A 60 -0.46 -5.09 -4.44
C GLN A 60 -0.78 -6.59 -4.53
N ALA A 61 0.21 -7.41 -4.91
CA ALA A 61 0.05 -8.86 -4.97
C ALA A 61 -0.22 -9.45 -3.59
N LYS A 62 0.49 -9.00 -2.56
CA LYS A 62 0.26 -9.43 -1.17
C LYS A 62 -1.12 -9.02 -0.68
N ASP A 63 -1.55 -7.80 -0.99
CA ASP A 63 -2.86 -7.29 -0.62
C ASP A 63 -3.97 -8.14 -1.24
N GLN A 64 -3.86 -8.46 -2.53
CA GLN A 64 -4.80 -9.33 -3.21
C GLN A 64 -4.84 -10.74 -2.62
N ASP A 65 -3.68 -11.31 -2.31
CA ASP A 65 -3.58 -12.64 -1.72
C ASP A 65 -4.22 -12.69 -0.33
N LEU A 66 -3.94 -11.70 0.51
CA LEU A 66 -4.55 -11.57 1.83
C LEU A 66 -6.07 -11.41 1.72
N SER A 67 -6.53 -10.56 0.80
CA SER A 67 -7.97 -10.35 0.57
C SER A 67 -8.68 -11.64 0.16
N LYS A 68 -8.07 -12.41 -0.74
CA LYS A 68 -8.62 -13.71 -1.15
C LYS A 68 -8.76 -14.69 0.01
N LYS A 69 -7.85 -14.63 0.98
CA LYS A 69 -7.90 -15.50 2.16
C LYS A 69 -8.87 -14.99 3.21
N MET A 70 -8.96 -13.68 3.39
CA MET A 70 -9.74 -13.04 4.45
C MET A 70 -11.22 -12.91 4.10
N ILE A 71 -11.55 -12.59 2.87
CA ILE A 71 -12.95 -12.34 2.46
C ILE A 71 -13.88 -13.52 2.79
N PRO A 72 -13.55 -14.79 2.46
CA PRO A 72 -14.42 -15.90 2.83
C PRO A 72 -14.64 -16.04 4.34
N GLU A 73 -13.61 -15.76 5.14
CA GLU A 73 -13.71 -15.82 6.60
C GLU A 73 -14.55 -14.69 7.17
N ILE A 74 -14.45 -13.49 6.58
CA ILE A 74 -15.30 -12.34 6.94
C ILE A 74 -16.76 -12.66 6.61
N LEU A 75 -17.04 -13.24 5.45
CA LEU A 75 -18.41 -13.61 5.04
C LEU A 75 -19.00 -14.64 6.00
N LYS A 76 -18.25 -15.63 6.43
CA LYS A 76 -18.70 -16.61 7.44
C LYS A 76 -19.06 -15.93 8.74
N LEU A 77 -18.24 -15.00 9.18
CA LEU A 77 -18.50 -14.24 10.41
C LEU A 77 -19.76 -13.39 10.30
N VAL A 78 -19.94 -12.69 9.17
CA VAL A 78 -21.13 -11.87 8.90
C VAL A 78 -22.39 -12.74 8.87
N GLN A 79 -22.35 -13.91 8.24
CA GLN A 79 -23.46 -14.86 8.24
C GLN A 79 -23.82 -15.32 9.66
N SER A 80 -22.81 -15.61 10.47
CA SER A 80 -23.00 -16.00 11.87
C SER A 80 -23.70 -14.91 12.68
N ILE A 81 -23.26 -13.65 12.51
CA ILE A 81 -23.89 -12.51 13.17
C ILE A 81 -25.33 -12.33 12.70
N GLY A 82 -25.56 -12.46 11.40
CA GLY A 82 -26.90 -12.34 10.82
C GLY A 82 -27.88 -13.37 11.37
N GLU A 83 -27.45 -14.61 11.47
CA GLU A 83 -28.27 -15.70 12.02
C GLU A 83 -28.55 -15.53 13.51
N LYS A 84 -27.52 -15.23 14.30
CA LYS A 84 -27.66 -15.06 15.75
C LYS A 84 -28.56 -13.90 16.13
N GLU A 85 -28.46 -12.80 15.43
CA GLU A 85 -29.20 -11.57 15.74
C GLU A 85 -30.45 -11.37 14.87
N LYS A 86 -30.77 -12.35 14.04
CA LYS A 86 -31.98 -12.39 13.23
C LYS A 86 -32.13 -11.21 12.27
N TYR A 87 -31.01 -10.78 11.66
CA TYR A 87 -31.08 -9.81 10.58
C TYR A 87 -31.65 -10.42 9.32
N SER A 88 -32.48 -9.66 8.64
CA SER A 88 -33.03 -10.08 7.33
C SER A 88 -31.98 -10.06 6.25
N MET A 89 -31.04 -9.08 6.31
CA MET A 89 -29.90 -8.98 5.42
C MET A 89 -28.82 -8.12 6.04
N ILE A 90 -27.59 -8.38 5.65
CA ILE A 90 -26.43 -7.53 5.95
C ILE A 90 -25.77 -7.22 4.60
N ILE A 91 -25.56 -5.93 4.32
CA ILE A 91 -25.12 -5.44 3.01
C ILE A 91 -23.73 -4.82 3.13
N ASP A 92 -22.85 -5.15 2.19
CA ASP A 92 -21.58 -4.44 2.00
C ASP A 92 -21.85 -3.16 1.21
N THR A 93 -21.79 -2.03 1.90
CA THR A 93 -22.08 -0.71 1.31
C THR A 93 -21.07 -0.27 0.27
N SER A 94 -19.89 -0.88 0.24
CA SER A 94 -18.88 -0.60 -0.80
C SER A 94 -19.27 -1.17 -2.17
N GLN A 95 -20.13 -2.19 -2.17
CA GLN A 95 -20.58 -2.87 -3.41
C GLN A 95 -21.95 -2.39 -3.89
N ILE A 96 -22.78 -1.95 -2.98
CA ILE A 96 -24.17 -1.55 -3.28
C ILE A 96 -24.38 -0.13 -2.76
N PRO A 97 -24.70 0.83 -3.65
CA PRO A 97 -24.97 2.19 -3.19
C PRO A 97 -26.29 2.24 -2.41
N LEU A 98 -26.22 2.72 -1.18
CA LEU A 98 -27.38 2.96 -0.34
C LEU A 98 -27.66 4.45 -0.29
N ALA A 99 -28.91 4.84 -0.53
CA ALA A 99 -29.33 6.23 -0.44
C ALA A 99 -29.35 6.73 1.02
N TYR A 100 -29.66 5.82 1.95
CA TYR A 100 -29.70 6.12 3.37
C TYR A 100 -29.57 4.85 4.21
N TYR A 101 -28.88 4.96 5.32
CA TYR A 101 -28.92 3.95 6.39
C TYR A 101 -28.65 4.65 7.74
N SER A 102 -29.18 4.08 8.81
CA SER A 102 -28.94 4.57 10.15
C SER A 102 -27.55 4.13 10.65
N LYS A 103 -26.81 5.04 11.25
CA LYS A 103 -25.46 4.75 11.82
C LYS A 103 -25.53 3.66 12.90
N GLU A 104 -26.64 3.57 13.61
CA GLU A 104 -26.86 2.55 14.63
C GLU A 104 -26.83 1.13 14.05
N ASN A 105 -27.17 1.00 12.77
CA ASN A 105 -27.20 -0.27 12.05
C ASN A 105 -25.89 -0.60 11.34
N ASP A 106 -24.87 0.23 11.48
CA ASP A 106 -23.56 -0.02 10.89
C ASP A 106 -22.78 -1.03 11.75
N LEU A 107 -22.58 -2.22 11.20
CA LEU A 107 -21.90 -3.32 11.89
C LEU A 107 -20.40 -3.41 11.59
N THR A 108 -19.85 -2.47 10.82
CA THR A 108 -18.47 -2.53 10.34
C THR A 108 -17.46 -2.70 11.48
N LYS A 109 -17.52 -1.84 12.50
CA LYS A 109 -16.61 -1.90 13.63
C LYS A 109 -16.72 -3.22 14.39
N ARG A 110 -17.95 -3.68 14.59
CA ARG A 110 -18.21 -4.93 15.30
C ARG A 110 -17.64 -6.13 14.54
N VAL A 111 -17.80 -6.15 13.22
CA VAL A 111 -17.23 -7.21 12.38
C VAL A 111 -15.71 -7.19 12.46
N ILE A 112 -15.10 -6.02 12.37
CA ILE A 112 -13.65 -5.86 12.49
C ILE A 112 -13.15 -6.38 13.85
N ASP A 113 -13.79 -5.97 14.94
CA ASP A 113 -13.39 -6.36 16.28
C ASP A 113 -13.49 -7.88 16.50
N GLU A 114 -14.59 -8.48 16.06
CA GLU A 114 -14.79 -9.93 16.18
C GLU A 114 -13.83 -10.71 15.27
N PHE A 115 -13.60 -10.22 14.06
CA PHE A 115 -12.66 -10.82 13.13
C PHE A 115 -11.25 -10.83 13.70
N ASN A 116 -10.81 -9.72 14.29
CA ASN A 116 -9.48 -9.60 14.88
C ASN A 116 -9.29 -10.54 16.09
N LYS A 117 -10.35 -10.89 16.79
CA LYS A 117 -10.30 -11.84 17.90
C LYS A 117 -10.19 -13.30 17.44
N THR A 118 -10.84 -13.63 16.35
CA THR A 118 -11.03 -15.04 15.93
C THR A 118 -10.10 -15.45 14.79
N TYR A 119 -9.75 -14.54 13.90
CA TYR A 119 -8.91 -14.85 12.75
C TYR A 119 -7.44 -14.87 13.13
N LYS A 120 -6.78 -16.00 12.86
CA LYS A 120 -5.34 -16.13 12.98
C LYS A 120 -4.80 -16.48 11.59
N PRO A 121 -4.03 -15.59 10.96
CA PRO A 121 -3.46 -15.91 9.65
C PRO A 121 -2.54 -17.11 9.75
N LYS A 122 -2.70 -18.04 8.82
CA LYS A 122 -1.77 -19.16 8.70
C LYS A 122 -0.44 -18.61 8.19
N LYS A 123 0.62 -18.85 8.94
CA LYS A 123 1.98 -18.49 8.52
C LYS A 123 2.42 -19.33 7.33
#